data_94559db690959215e75e28717c7c6bad
#
_entry.id   94559db690959215e75e28717c7c6bad
#
_cell.length_a   1.000
_cell.length_b   1.000
_cell.length_c   1.000
_cell.angle_alpha   90.00
_cell.angle_beta   90.00
_cell.angle_gamma   90.00
#
_symmetry.space_group_name_H-M   'P 1'
#
loop_
_entity.id
_entity.type
_entity.pdbx_description
1 polymer ?
#
loop_
_entity_poly.entity_id
_entity_poly.type
_entity_poly.pdbx_seq_one_letter_code
_entity_poly.pdbx_strand_id
1 'polypeptide(L)'
;MARYSGPRCKLSRREGTDLGLKSARRSLDSKCKQDSKPGQHGRTSGARLSDYGKQLREKQKVKRIYGMLERQFRRYFANASQAKGNTGESLLQLLESRLDNVVYRMGFGSTRAEARQLVSHKAVLVNGKAVNIPSAHVKPNDVISLTEKSKAQARVISSTASCSNTPRRRCRFLVCAIPISTAPQAPSLQSIVQAHHIWCHP
;
A
#
# COMPACT_ATOMS: atom_id res chain seq x y z
N MET A 1 3.80 -3.02 -16.60
CA MET A 1 2.75 -3.39 -15.60
C MET A 1 1.68 -2.32 -15.53
N ALA A 2 0.40 -2.64 -15.75
CA ALA A 2 -0.69 -1.68 -15.70
C ALA A 2 -0.89 -1.15 -14.26
N ARG A 3 -1.22 0.14 -14.13
CA ARG A 3 -1.48 0.83 -12.86
C ARG A 3 -2.61 1.84 -13.06
N TYR A 4 -3.22 2.25 -11.94
CA TYR A 4 -4.16 3.36 -11.97
C TYR A 4 -3.40 4.69 -12.16
N SER A 5 -3.70 5.40 -13.25
CA SER A 5 -3.10 6.69 -13.61
C SER A 5 -4.01 7.89 -13.35
N GLY A 6 -5.27 7.66 -12.97
CA GLY A 6 -6.27 8.70 -12.72
C GLY A 6 -6.05 9.49 -11.41
N PRO A 7 -6.93 10.45 -11.10
CA PRO A 7 -6.81 11.35 -9.96
C PRO A 7 -6.95 10.59 -8.64
N ARG A 8 -5.94 10.66 -7.79
CA ARG A 8 -5.86 9.88 -6.53
C ARG A 8 -6.80 10.41 -5.45
N CYS A 9 -7.01 11.72 -5.38
CA CYS A 9 -7.96 12.29 -4.44
C CYS A 9 -9.39 11.75 -4.66
N LYS A 10 -9.76 11.45 -5.90
CA LYS A 10 -11.05 10.82 -6.22
C LYS A 10 -11.22 9.47 -5.51
N LEU A 11 -10.13 8.70 -5.37
CA LEU A 11 -10.16 7.41 -4.68
C LEU A 11 -10.37 7.57 -3.17
N SER A 12 -9.60 8.45 -2.51
CA SER A 12 -9.75 8.72 -1.08
C SER A 12 -11.15 9.28 -0.76
N ARG A 13 -11.62 10.25 -1.54
CA ARG A 13 -12.98 10.80 -1.40
C ARG A 13 -14.08 9.74 -1.55
N ARG A 14 -13.88 8.75 -2.44
CA ARG A 14 -14.88 7.67 -2.63
C ARG A 14 -14.96 6.74 -1.42
N GLU A 15 -13.83 6.49 -0.75
CA GLU A 15 -13.79 5.63 0.44
C GLU A 15 -14.02 6.40 1.75
N GLY A 16 -14.02 7.74 1.71
CA GLY A 16 -14.20 8.58 2.90
C GLY A 16 -13.05 8.48 3.92
N THR A 17 -11.90 7.96 3.51
CA THR A 17 -10.72 7.76 4.38
C THR A 17 -9.45 8.13 3.66
N ASP A 18 -8.42 8.51 4.42
CA ASP A 18 -7.08 8.66 3.84
C ASP A 18 -6.49 7.28 3.49
N LEU A 19 -6.16 7.11 2.23
CA LEU A 19 -5.53 5.90 1.71
C LEU A 19 -4.00 6.02 1.62
N GLY A 20 -3.40 7.10 2.13
CA GLY A 20 -1.96 7.34 2.02
C GLY A 20 -1.44 7.44 0.58
N LEU A 21 -2.28 7.87 -0.37
CA LEU A 21 -1.94 7.96 -1.80
C LEU A 21 -1.21 9.25 -2.16
N LYS A 22 -1.21 10.24 -1.29
CA LYS A 22 -0.50 11.52 -1.43
C LYS A 22 0.59 11.60 -0.37
N SER A 23 1.64 12.36 -0.66
CA SER A 23 2.71 12.56 0.31
C SER A 23 2.19 13.31 1.54
N ALA A 24 2.68 12.93 2.72
CA ALA A 24 2.28 13.51 4.00
C ALA A 24 2.76 14.96 4.23
N ARG A 25 3.51 15.56 3.30
CA ARG A 25 4.05 16.93 3.44
C ARG A 25 2.98 18.02 3.62
N ARG A 26 1.77 17.79 3.13
CA ARG A 26 0.61 18.67 3.35
C ARG A 26 -0.56 17.82 3.82
N SER A 27 -1.39 18.37 4.69
CA SER A 27 -2.61 17.70 5.15
C SER A 27 -3.49 17.29 3.97
N LEU A 28 -4.22 16.21 4.12
CA LEU A 28 -5.08 15.71 3.08
C LEU A 28 -6.26 16.67 2.83
N ASP A 29 -6.76 17.31 3.88
CA ASP A 29 -7.87 18.26 3.83
C ASP A 29 -7.54 19.46 2.95
N SER A 30 -6.29 19.94 3.00
CA SER A 30 -5.84 21.03 2.13
C SER A 30 -5.71 20.62 0.65
N LYS A 31 -5.57 19.32 0.35
CA LYS A 31 -5.38 18.81 -1.01
C LYS A 31 -6.64 18.22 -1.63
N CYS A 32 -7.52 17.69 -0.81
CA CYS A 32 -8.68 16.92 -1.24
C CYS A 32 -9.90 17.31 -0.40
N LYS A 33 -10.99 17.70 -1.03
CA LYS A 33 -12.27 17.92 -0.34
C LYS A 33 -12.85 16.55 0.06
N GLN A 34 -12.53 16.05 1.26
CA GLN A 34 -12.92 14.70 1.70
C GLN A 34 -14.40 14.53 1.94
N ASP A 35 -15.07 15.57 2.43
CA ASP A 35 -16.48 15.55 2.84
C ASP A 35 -17.46 15.32 1.69
N SER A 36 -17.00 15.50 0.45
CA SER A 36 -17.84 15.29 -0.71
C SER A 36 -17.40 14.07 -1.51
N LYS A 37 -18.31 13.10 -1.70
CA LYS A 37 -18.08 11.98 -2.61
C LYS A 37 -17.81 12.50 -4.04
N PRO A 38 -16.99 11.79 -4.83
CA PRO A 38 -16.72 12.20 -6.21
C PRO A 38 -17.95 11.99 -7.09
N GLY A 39 -18.16 12.88 -8.06
CA GLY A 39 -19.25 12.84 -9.03
C GLY A 39 -20.17 14.05 -8.94
N GLN A 40 -21.04 14.19 -9.92
CA GLN A 40 -21.99 15.31 -10.02
C GLN A 40 -22.93 15.38 -8.81
N HIS A 41 -23.43 14.23 -8.36
CA HIS A 41 -24.34 14.12 -7.22
C HIS A 41 -23.63 13.75 -5.89
N GLY A 42 -22.33 14.01 -5.79
CA GLY A 42 -21.53 13.60 -4.64
C GLY A 42 -22.02 14.18 -3.30
N ARG A 43 -22.54 15.40 -3.28
CA ARG A 43 -23.09 16.05 -2.07
C ARG A 43 -24.44 15.50 -1.66
N THR A 44 -25.28 15.12 -2.60
CA THR A 44 -26.65 14.65 -2.37
C THR A 44 -26.74 13.12 -2.19
N SER A 45 -25.67 12.38 -2.47
CA SER A 45 -25.61 10.93 -2.37
C SER A 45 -25.53 10.46 -0.91
N GLY A 46 -26.62 10.57 -0.17
CA GLY A 46 -26.77 10.12 1.21
C GLY A 46 -27.40 8.73 1.37
N ALA A 47 -27.58 7.97 0.30
CA ALA A 47 -28.22 6.65 0.36
C ALA A 47 -27.49 5.71 1.34
N ARG A 48 -28.28 5.02 2.19
CA ARG A 48 -27.81 3.99 3.11
C ARG A 48 -27.12 2.87 2.32
N LEU A 49 -25.91 2.52 2.72
CA LEU A 49 -25.17 1.42 2.11
C LEU A 49 -25.77 0.08 2.55
N SER A 50 -26.06 -0.81 1.59
CA SER A 50 -26.35 -2.22 1.87
C SER A 50 -25.12 -2.91 2.47
N ASP A 51 -25.29 -4.08 3.08
CA ASP A 51 -24.17 -4.83 3.65
C ASP A 51 -23.19 -5.28 2.58
N TYR A 52 -23.69 -5.70 1.42
CA TYR A 52 -22.85 -5.92 0.23
C TYR A 52 -22.04 -4.65 -0.14
N GLY A 53 -22.70 -3.49 -0.12
CA GLY A 53 -22.03 -2.22 -0.41
C GLY A 53 -20.89 -1.89 0.57
N LYS A 54 -21.08 -2.17 1.87
CA LYS A 54 -20.04 -1.99 2.90
C LYS A 54 -18.84 -2.91 2.63
N GLN A 55 -19.08 -4.20 2.44
CA GLN A 55 -18.04 -5.19 2.16
C GLN A 55 -17.26 -4.87 0.87
N LEU A 56 -17.98 -4.44 -0.18
CA LEU A 56 -17.35 -4.00 -1.43
C LEU A 56 -16.44 -2.79 -1.19
N ARG A 57 -16.83 -1.83 -0.34
CA ARG A 57 -15.99 -0.66 -0.02
C ARG A 57 -14.73 -1.08 0.71
N GLU A 58 -14.80 -1.95 1.69
CA GLU A 58 -13.63 -2.43 2.41
C GLU A 58 -12.65 -3.17 1.46
N LYS A 59 -13.14 -4.04 0.61
CA LYS A 59 -12.32 -4.67 -0.43
C LYS A 59 -11.63 -3.63 -1.33
N GLN A 60 -12.39 -2.64 -1.82
CA GLN A 60 -11.84 -1.61 -2.69
C GLN A 60 -10.83 -0.71 -1.96
N LYS A 61 -11.03 -0.45 -0.69
CA LYS A 61 -10.12 0.29 0.18
C LYS A 61 -8.75 -0.39 0.25
N VAL A 62 -8.71 -1.67 0.61
CA VAL A 62 -7.46 -2.45 0.64
C VAL A 62 -6.78 -2.44 -0.73
N LYS A 63 -7.50 -2.79 -1.79
CA LYS A 63 -6.95 -2.78 -3.16
C LYS A 63 -6.33 -1.45 -3.54
N ARG A 64 -6.96 -0.33 -3.17
CA ARG A 64 -6.50 1.03 -3.50
C ARG A 64 -5.28 1.46 -2.67
N ILE A 65 -5.21 1.07 -1.40
CA ILE A 65 -4.07 1.33 -0.53
C ILE A 65 -2.79 0.76 -1.17
N TYR A 66 -2.83 -0.48 -1.65
CA TYR A 66 -1.69 -1.13 -2.30
C TYR A 66 -1.55 -0.80 -3.79
N GLY A 67 -2.47 0.00 -4.36
CA GLY A 67 -2.40 0.44 -5.76
C GLY A 67 -2.51 -0.69 -6.78
N MET A 68 -3.25 -1.75 -6.47
CA MET A 68 -3.41 -2.93 -7.31
C MET A 68 -4.65 -2.84 -8.21
N LEU A 69 -4.61 -3.53 -9.35
CA LEU A 69 -5.76 -3.76 -10.22
C LEU A 69 -6.54 -5.00 -9.77
N GLU A 70 -7.82 -5.08 -10.14
CA GLU A 70 -8.74 -6.14 -9.72
C GLU A 70 -8.24 -7.54 -10.06
N ARG A 71 -7.79 -7.76 -11.31
CA ARG A 71 -7.29 -9.07 -11.75
C ARG A 71 -6.10 -9.56 -10.92
N GLN A 72 -5.19 -8.66 -10.56
CA GLN A 72 -4.04 -8.99 -9.73
C GLN A 72 -4.47 -9.26 -8.29
N PHE A 73 -5.38 -8.46 -7.75
CA PHE A 73 -5.90 -8.63 -6.39
C PHE A 73 -6.61 -9.99 -6.22
N ARG A 74 -7.41 -10.41 -7.22
CA ARG A 74 -8.05 -11.74 -7.23
C ARG A 74 -7.04 -12.87 -7.15
N ARG A 75 -5.92 -12.79 -7.86
CA ARG A 75 -4.84 -13.80 -7.78
C ARG A 75 -4.26 -13.90 -6.38
N TYR A 76 -3.99 -12.74 -5.73
CA TYR A 76 -3.51 -12.74 -4.35
C TYR A 76 -4.51 -13.36 -3.40
N PHE A 77 -5.78 -13.08 -3.58
CA PHE A 77 -6.85 -13.67 -2.78
C PHE A 77 -6.94 -15.19 -2.99
N ALA A 78 -6.89 -15.66 -4.22
CA ALA A 78 -6.89 -17.10 -4.53
C ALA A 78 -5.69 -17.82 -3.89
N ASN A 79 -4.49 -17.22 -3.95
CA ASN A 79 -3.31 -17.80 -3.30
C ASN A 79 -3.46 -17.78 -1.76
N ALA A 80 -4.04 -16.73 -1.20
CA ALA A 80 -4.27 -16.64 0.26
C ALA A 80 -5.31 -17.65 0.74
N SER A 81 -6.35 -17.94 -0.05
CA SER A 81 -7.38 -18.92 0.30
C SER A 81 -6.89 -20.37 0.26
N GLN A 82 -5.84 -20.64 -0.50
CA GLN A 82 -5.19 -21.95 -0.54
C GLN A 82 -4.20 -22.17 0.62
N ALA A 83 -3.74 -21.09 1.25
CA ALA A 83 -2.83 -21.16 2.39
C ALA A 83 -3.57 -21.66 3.63
N LYS A 84 -2.89 -22.47 4.45
CA LYS A 84 -3.43 -22.90 5.74
C LYS A 84 -3.50 -21.72 6.72
N GLY A 85 -4.60 -21.58 7.43
CA GLY A 85 -4.81 -20.53 8.43
C GLY A 85 -5.83 -19.47 8.02
N ASN A 86 -5.73 -18.29 8.62
CA ASN A 86 -6.65 -17.18 8.35
C ASN A 86 -6.36 -16.55 6.99
N THR A 87 -7.31 -16.64 6.07
CA THR A 87 -7.20 -16.10 4.71
C THR A 87 -6.93 -14.58 4.70
N GLY A 88 -7.53 -13.84 5.63
CA GLY A 88 -7.34 -12.39 5.75
C GLY A 88 -5.90 -12.02 6.11
N GLU A 89 -5.33 -12.70 7.08
CA GLU A 89 -3.93 -12.50 7.50
C GLU A 89 -2.96 -12.90 6.38
N SER A 90 -3.18 -14.06 5.78
CA SER A 90 -2.36 -14.55 4.66
C SER A 90 -2.40 -13.57 3.47
N LEU A 91 -3.57 -13.00 3.16
CA LEU A 91 -3.69 -11.99 2.12
C LEU A 91 -2.89 -10.73 2.47
N LEU A 92 -2.99 -10.23 3.70
CA LEU A 92 -2.24 -9.05 4.14
C LEU A 92 -0.74 -9.31 4.14
N GLN A 93 -0.27 -10.48 4.57
CA GLN A 93 1.14 -10.87 4.51
C GLN A 93 1.65 -10.87 3.06
N LEU A 94 0.88 -11.44 2.13
CA LEU A 94 1.24 -11.43 0.71
C LEU A 94 1.27 -10.01 0.12
N LEU A 95 0.41 -9.11 0.57
CA LEU A 95 0.40 -7.73 0.11
C LEU A 95 1.55 -6.91 0.73
N GLU A 96 1.86 -7.12 2.00
CA GLU A 96 2.95 -6.44 2.68
C GLU A 96 4.34 -6.93 2.23
N SER A 97 4.48 -8.21 1.86
CA SER A 97 5.75 -8.79 1.37
C SER A 97 6.18 -8.30 -0.03
N ARG A 98 5.36 -7.52 -0.72
CA ARG A 98 5.70 -6.96 -2.04
C ARG A 98 6.82 -5.94 -1.94
N LEU A 99 7.78 -6.01 -2.86
CA LEU A 99 8.96 -5.12 -2.88
C LEU A 99 8.58 -3.63 -2.92
N ASP A 100 7.56 -3.24 -3.73
CA ASP A 100 7.10 -1.85 -3.79
C ASP A 100 6.57 -1.34 -2.44
N ASN A 101 5.90 -2.20 -1.68
CA ASN A 101 5.40 -1.85 -0.37
C ASN A 101 6.50 -1.85 0.70
N VAL A 102 7.41 -2.84 0.67
CA VAL A 102 8.54 -2.90 1.61
C VAL A 102 9.43 -1.65 1.47
N VAL A 103 9.76 -1.25 0.24
CA VAL A 103 10.53 -0.03 -0.06
C VAL A 103 9.82 1.23 0.47
N TYR A 104 8.49 1.29 0.38
CA TYR A 104 7.69 2.35 0.99
C TYR A 104 7.76 2.32 2.51
N ARG A 105 7.62 1.14 3.14
CA ARG A 105 7.69 0.97 4.60
C ARG A 105 9.07 1.32 5.16
N MET A 106 10.13 1.06 4.41
CA MET A 106 11.50 1.46 4.75
C MET A 106 11.74 2.99 4.64
N GLY A 107 10.76 3.75 4.09
CA GLY A 107 10.87 5.20 4.00
C GLY A 107 11.69 5.70 2.80
N PHE A 108 12.04 4.85 1.82
CA PHE A 108 12.77 5.29 0.64
C PHE A 108 11.90 6.08 -0.36
N GLY A 109 10.60 6.05 -0.20
CA GLY A 109 9.65 6.83 -0.97
C GLY A 109 8.54 7.42 -0.10
N SER A 110 8.11 8.64 -0.37
CA SER A 110 7.04 9.30 0.38
C SER A 110 5.65 8.70 0.12
N THR A 111 5.50 7.94 -0.96
CA THR A 111 4.27 7.23 -1.34
C THR A 111 4.59 5.87 -1.96
N ARG A 112 3.65 4.92 -1.87
CA ARG A 112 3.80 3.62 -2.53
C ARG A 112 4.01 3.72 -4.05
N ALA A 113 3.48 4.75 -4.69
CA ALA A 113 3.69 4.98 -6.11
C ALA A 113 5.11 5.45 -6.44
N GLU A 114 5.70 6.23 -5.57
CA GLU A 114 7.09 6.66 -5.68
C GLU A 114 8.03 5.48 -5.42
N ALA A 115 7.79 4.71 -4.37
CA ALA A 115 8.52 3.48 -4.10
C ALA A 115 8.47 2.51 -5.29
N ARG A 116 7.29 2.33 -5.88
CA ARG A 116 7.14 1.53 -7.10
C ARG A 116 7.94 2.08 -8.28
N GLN A 117 8.03 3.38 -8.42
CA GLN A 117 8.85 4.01 -9.46
C GLN A 117 10.34 3.75 -9.22
N LEU A 118 10.82 3.86 -7.99
CA LEU A 118 12.20 3.54 -7.63
C LEU A 118 12.55 2.09 -8.02
N VAL A 119 11.70 1.13 -7.67
CA VAL A 119 11.90 -0.28 -8.06
C VAL A 119 11.93 -0.44 -9.59
N SER A 120 10.97 0.15 -10.31
CA SER A 120 10.90 0.04 -11.78
C SER A 120 12.12 0.62 -12.49
N HIS A 121 12.76 1.62 -11.89
CA HIS A 121 13.97 2.27 -12.39
C HIS A 121 15.27 1.54 -11.95
N LYS A 122 15.16 0.33 -11.40
CA LYS A 122 16.32 -0.46 -10.92
C LYS A 122 17.14 0.27 -9.85
N ALA A 123 16.50 1.13 -9.07
CA ALA A 123 17.15 1.88 -8.00
C ALA A 123 17.32 1.03 -6.73
N VAL A 124 16.70 -0.13 -6.66
CA VAL A 124 16.66 -1.01 -5.49
C VAL A 124 17.42 -2.31 -5.77
N LEU A 125 18.25 -2.70 -4.82
CA LEU A 125 18.96 -3.96 -4.81
C LEU A 125 18.35 -4.87 -3.75
N VAL A 126 18.17 -6.13 -4.09
CA VAL A 126 17.78 -7.19 -3.16
C VAL A 126 18.93 -8.22 -3.14
N ASN A 127 19.53 -8.41 -1.99
CA ASN A 127 20.70 -9.29 -1.83
C ASN A 127 21.82 -8.95 -2.85
N GLY A 128 22.07 -7.65 -3.07
CA GLY A 128 23.09 -7.16 -4.01
C GLY A 128 22.68 -7.18 -5.49
N LYS A 129 21.53 -7.78 -5.85
CA LYS A 129 21.03 -7.85 -7.24
C LYS A 129 19.99 -6.79 -7.52
N ALA A 130 20.08 -6.09 -8.65
CA ALA A 130 19.09 -5.09 -9.06
C ALA A 130 17.78 -5.77 -9.49
N VAL A 131 16.68 -5.42 -8.83
CA VAL A 131 15.33 -5.93 -9.13
C VAL A 131 14.47 -4.80 -9.68
N ASN A 132 13.83 -5.04 -10.84
CA ASN A 132 12.92 -4.06 -11.47
C ASN A 132 11.44 -4.46 -11.42
N ILE A 133 11.11 -5.53 -10.70
CA ILE A 133 9.74 -6.06 -10.60
C ILE A 133 9.13 -5.61 -9.27
N PRO A 134 8.20 -4.62 -9.28
CA PRO A 134 7.59 -4.11 -8.03
C PRO A 134 6.75 -5.14 -7.26
N SER A 135 6.26 -6.17 -7.95
CA SER A 135 5.47 -7.25 -7.34
C SER A 135 6.33 -8.44 -6.87
N ALA A 136 7.66 -8.34 -6.92
CA ALA A 136 8.53 -9.37 -6.35
C ALA A 136 8.23 -9.51 -4.84
N HIS A 137 8.15 -10.74 -4.37
CA HIS A 137 7.98 -11.03 -2.94
C HIS A 137 9.35 -11.06 -2.26
N VAL A 138 9.44 -10.33 -1.18
CA VAL A 138 10.61 -10.29 -0.30
C VAL A 138 10.41 -11.30 0.81
N LYS A 139 11.43 -12.11 1.07
CA LYS A 139 11.43 -13.08 2.17
C LYS A 139 11.99 -12.44 3.45
N PRO A 140 11.67 -12.98 4.63
CA PRO A 140 12.38 -12.63 5.85
C PRO A 140 13.90 -12.81 5.66
N ASN A 141 14.69 -11.89 6.22
CA ASN A 141 16.15 -11.84 6.13
C ASN A 141 16.73 -11.41 4.77
N ASP A 142 15.92 -11.04 3.76
CA ASP A 142 16.44 -10.42 2.55
C ASP A 142 16.97 -9.01 2.86
N VAL A 143 18.17 -8.72 2.36
CA VAL A 143 18.83 -7.41 2.49
C VAL A 143 18.41 -6.51 1.35
N ILE A 144 17.75 -5.40 1.67
CA ILE A 144 17.31 -4.39 0.68
C ILE A 144 18.16 -3.15 0.82
N SER A 145 18.78 -2.74 -0.28
CA SER A 145 19.61 -1.54 -0.35
C SER A 145 19.28 -0.70 -1.59
N LEU A 146 19.74 0.54 -1.60
CA LEU A 146 19.63 1.42 -2.76
C LEU A 146 20.96 1.47 -3.51
N THR A 147 20.89 1.61 -4.83
CA THR A 147 22.09 1.88 -5.65
C THR A 147 22.69 3.24 -5.30
N GLU A 148 24.02 3.39 -5.40
CA GLU A 148 24.71 4.63 -5.07
C GLU A 148 24.15 5.85 -5.84
N LYS A 149 23.86 5.66 -7.12
CA LYS A 149 23.23 6.70 -7.97
C LYS A 149 21.87 7.14 -7.44
N SER A 150 21.11 6.25 -6.81
CA SER A 150 19.77 6.54 -6.31
C SER A 150 19.78 7.17 -4.93
N LYS A 151 20.80 6.95 -4.13
CA LYS A 151 20.97 7.60 -2.82
C LYS A 151 21.07 9.11 -2.95
N ALA A 152 21.74 9.61 -4.00
CA ALA A 152 21.90 11.04 -4.28
C ALA A 152 20.64 11.73 -4.82
N GLN A 153 19.56 10.99 -5.12
CA GLN A 153 18.33 11.59 -5.66
C GLN A 153 17.59 12.40 -4.59
N ALA A 154 17.23 13.64 -4.92
CA ALA A 154 16.55 14.56 -4.02
C ALA A 154 15.27 14.01 -3.37
N ARG A 155 14.50 13.18 -4.08
CA ARG A 155 13.29 12.54 -3.54
C ARG A 155 13.59 11.48 -2.46
N VAL A 156 14.68 10.73 -2.58
CA VAL A 156 15.11 9.76 -1.56
C VAL A 156 15.58 10.51 -0.33
N ILE A 157 16.43 11.51 -0.51
CA ILE A 157 16.92 12.38 0.58
C ILE A 157 15.77 13.02 1.31
N SER A 158 14.79 13.57 0.59
CA SER A 158 13.64 14.24 1.20
C SER A 158 12.68 13.30 1.93
N SER A 159 12.56 12.05 1.51
CA SER A 159 11.73 11.06 2.20
C SER A 159 12.40 10.49 3.45
N THR A 160 13.72 10.30 3.42
CA THR A 160 14.50 9.86 4.59
C THR A 160 14.61 10.94 5.66
N ALA A 161 14.72 12.22 5.27
CA ALA A 161 14.75 13.35 6.20
C ALA A 161 13.44 13.52 6.99
N SER A 162 12.27 13.23 6.40
CA SER A 162 11.01 13.29 7.13
C SER A 162 10.81 12.16 8.15
N CYS A 163 11.59 11.08 8.07
CA CYS A 163 11.60 10.01 9.07
C CYS A 163 12.36 10.37 10.36
N SER A 164 13.25 11.37 10.32
CA SER A 164 14.07 11.77 11.46
C SER A 164 13.32 12.55 12.54
N ASN A 165 12.12 13.06 12.23
CA ASN A 165 11.30 13.86 13.16
C ASN A 165 10.26 13.05 13.97
N THR A 166 10.23 11.73 13.85
CA THR A 166 9.45 10.88 14.76
C THR A 166 10.36 10.34 15.87
N PRO A 167 10.05 10.56 17.15
CA PRO A 167 10.98 10.31 18.27
C PRO A 167 11.17 8.85 18.66
N ARG A 168 11.09 7.92 17.76
CA ARG A 168 11.47 6.50 18.02
C ARG A 168 11.60 5.66 16.77
N ARG A 169 12.54 5.97 15.87
CA ARG A 169 13.23 4.93 15.07
C ARG A 169 14.45 5.57 14.43
N ARG A 170 15.60 5.34 15.02
CA ARG A 170 16.88 5.60 14.36
C ARG A 170 16.94 4.75 13.10
N CYS A 171 16.60 5.35 11.95
CA CYS A 171 17.00 4.77 10.67
C CYS A 171 18.50 4.99 10.50
N ARG A 172 19.32 4.17 11.15
CA ARG A 172 20.70 3.98 10.71
C ARG A 172 20.64 3.41 9.30
N PHE A 173 21.40 4.00 8.39
CA PHE A 173 21.79 3.41 7.10
C PHE A 173 22.61 2.13 7.35
N LEU A 174 22.00 1.09 7.81
CA LEU A 174 22.60 -0.21 8.03
C LEU A 174 21.48 -1.24 7.99
N VAL A 175 21.55 -2.09 6.96
CA VAL A 175 21.01 -3.45 6.97
C VAL A 175 19.85 -3.60 7.95
N CYS A 176 18.63 -3.26 7.53
CA CYS A 176 17.47 -3.52 8.35
C CYS A 176 16.92 -4.91 7.96
N ALA A 177 17.39 -5.94 8.66
CA ALA A 177 16.65 -7.18 8.75
C ALA A 177 15.37 -6.87 9.51
N ILE A 178 14.23 -6.78 8.84
CA ILE A 178 12.95 -6.55 9.47
C ILE A 178 12.39 -7.92 9.86
N PRO A 179 12.24 -8.22 11.17
CA PRO A 179 11.36 -9.32 11.56
C PRO A 179 9.92 -8.93 11.18
N ILE A 180 9.29 -9.74 10.35
CA ILE A 180 7.89 -9.55 9.88
C ILE A 180 6.87 -9.68 11.04
N SER A 181 7.32 -9.92 12.28
CA SER A 181 6.45 -10.18 13.42
C SER A 181 5.74 -8.96 14.02
N THR A 182 6.04 -7.75 13.58
CA THR A 182 5.36 -6.54 14.07
C THR A 182 4.68 -5.78 12.93
N ALA A 183 3.52 -6.28 12.49
CA ALA A 183 2.60 -5.49 11.69
C ALA A 183 2.04 -4.35 12.58
N PRO A 184 2.18 -3.06 12.19
CA PRO A 184 1.42 -2.00 12.85
C PRO A 184 -0.06 -2.25 12.59
N GLN A 185 -0.89 -1.99 13.59
CA GLN A 185 -2.33 -2.17 13.59
C GLN A 185 -2.97 -1.76 12.26
N ALA A 186 -3.33 -2.77 11.47
CA ALA A 186 -4.22 -2.62 10.34
C ALA A 186 -5.64 -2.31 10.87
N PRO A 187 -6.48 -1.60 10.11
CA PRO A 187 -7.87 -1.42 10.48
C PRO A 187 -8.49 -2.78 10.80
N SER A 188 -9.31 -2.83 11.83
CA SER A 188 -9.83 -4.04 12.48
C SER A 188 -10.10 -5.18 11.50
N LEU A 189 -9.39 -6.30 11.71
CA LEU A 189 -9.44 -7.51 10.89
C LEU A 189 -10.84 -8.11 10.74
N GLN A 190 -11.76 -7.79 11.66
CA GLN A 190 -13.13 -8.30 11.66
C GLN A 190 -13.96 -7.87 10.43
N SER A 191 -13.72 -6.69 9.86
CA SER A 191 -14.45 -6.23 8.67
C SER A 191 -13.98 -6.88 7.36
N ILE A 192 -12.75 -7.42 7.35
CA ILE A 192 -12.15 -8.05 6.15
C ILE A 192 -12.56 -9.52 6.04
N VAL A 193 -12.72 -10.20 7.17
CA VAL A 193 -13.11 -11.62 7.22
C VAL A 193 -14.58 -11.82 6.76
N GLN A 194 -15.47 -10.88 7.04
CA GLN A 194 -16.86 -10.93 6.57
C GLN A 194 -17.01 -10.79 5.05
N ALA A 195 -15.99 -10.34 4.35
CA ALA A 195 -15.97 -10.29 2.88
C ALA A 195 -15.87 -11.69 2.22
N HIS A 196 -15.67 -12.75 2.99
CA HIS A 196 -15.42 -14.10 2.49
C HIS A 196 -16.63 -14.69 1.72
N HIS A 197 -17.87 -14.33 2.10
CA HIS A 197 -19.08 -14.89 1.49
C HIS A 197 -19.42 -14.35 0.09
N ILE A 198 -18.82 -13.27 -0.37
CA ILE A 198 -19.16 -12.65 -1.67
C ILE A 198 -18.37 -13.25 -2.84
N TRP A 199 -17.32 -14.02 -2.54
CA TRP A 199 -16.41 -14.52 -3.58
C TRP A 199 -16.76 -15.90 -4.13
N CYS A 200 -17.71 -16.62 -3.51
CA CYS A 200 -18.05 -18.01 -3.85
C CYS A 200 -19.26 -18.17 -4.78
N HIS A 201 -19.80 -17.11 -5.39
CA HIS A 201 -20.81 -17.29 -6.44
C HIS A 201 -20.22 -16.95 -7.81
N PRO A 202 -20.48 -17.83 -8.81
CA PRO A 202 -19.97 -17.73 -10.18
C PRO A 202 -20.43 -16.49 -10.93
#